data_f4fe13b221d37e346503177378fa7c00
#
_entry.id   f4fe13b221d37e346503177378fa7c00
#
_cell.length_a   1.000
_cell.length_b   1.000
_cell.length_c   1.000
_cell.angle_alpha   90.00
_cell.angle_beta   90.00
_cell.angle_gamma   90.00
#
_symmetry.space_group_name_H-M   'P 1'
#
loop_
_entity.id
_entity.type
_entity.pdbx_description
1 polymer ?
#
loop_
_entity_poly.entity_id
_entity_poly.type
_entity_poly.pdbx_seq_one_letter_code
_entity_poly.pdbx_strand_id
1 'polypeptide(L)'
;MDVFDTLVAQFGAAAKDSLNGPGEPEAALATPVDNLLREYGEKILSRKVVLHAEVREDSGTVRPDFGVRIDGLMSGHVELKKPETSLDPDTYSKSSHNGKQWKRLRNLPNLLHTNGLEWRLWRYGELVAMAHLPVSSLTKFKGAIAAPPELDTVLSSFLSWTPTPITTVTRLVDTIAPLAALLREEVLESLKANRRNAKATGREENSYPFIGLKRDW
;
A
#
# COMPACT_ATOMS: atom_id res chain seq x y z
N MET A 1 -12.70 -16.63 -23.26
CA MET A 1 -12.29 -16.05 -21.95
C MET A 1 -11.86 -14.63 -22.25
N ASP A 2 -12.46 -13.69 -21.59
CA ASP A 2 -12.09 -12.27 -21.72
C ASP A 2 -10.64 -12.05 -21.22
N VAL A 3 -10.00 -10.95 -21.67
CA VAL A 3 -8.65 -10.60 -21.23
C VAL A 3 -8.61 -10.47 -19.71
N PHE A 4 -9.59 -9.82 -19.13
CA PHE A 4 -9.68 -9.63 -17.68
C PHE A 4 -9.82 -10.97 -16.92
N ASP A 5 -10.68 -11.87 -17.38
CA ASP A 5 -10.80 -13.23 -16.82
C ASP A 5 -9.46 -13.96 -16.84
N THR A 6 -8.71 -13.82 -17.95
CA THR A 6 -7.40 -14.47 -18.08
C THR A 6 -6.41 -13.92 -17.06
N LEU A 7 -6.37 -12.60 -16.85
CA LEU A 7 -5.49 -11.96 -15.87
C LEU A 7 -5.80 -12.40 -14.45
N VAL A 8 -7.07 -12.45 -14.07
CA VAL A 8 -7.48 -12.87 -12.73
C VAL A 8 -7.19 -14.36 -12.50
N ALA A 9 -7.39 -15.21 -13.52
CA ALA A 9 -7.03 -16.62 -13.44
C ALA A 9 -5.51 -16.82 -13.26
N GLN A 10 -4.69 -16.07 -13.99
CA GLN A 10 -3.23 -16.07 -13.86
C GLN A 10 -2.78 -15.57 -12.49
N PHE A 11 -3.37 -14.48 -12.01
CA PHE A 11 -3.13 -14.00 -10.64
C PHE A 11 -3.42 -15.08 -9.61
N GLY A 12 -4.59 -15.73 -9.70
CA GLY A 12 -4.98 -16.79 -8.77
C GLY A 12 -4.00 -17.96 -8.77
N ALA A 13 -3.56 -18.42 -9.95
CA ALA A 13 -2.58 -19.50 -10.07
C ALA A 13 -1.22 -19.10 -9.44
N ALA A 14 -0.71 -17.91 -9.79
CA ALA A 14 0.56 -17.39 -9.25
C ALA A 14 0.50 -17.17 -7.73
N ALA A 15 -0.59 -16.61 -7.21
CA ALA A 15 -0.80 -16.42 -5.78
C ALA A 15 -0.84 -17.75 -5.03
N LYS A 16 -1.54 -18.76 -5.59
CA LYS A 16 -1.57 -20.11 -5.00
C LYS A 16 -0.20 -20.75 -4.93
N ASP A 17 0.58 -20.68 -6.00
CA ASP A 17 1.92 -21.25 -6.05
C ASP A 17 2.86 -20.55 -5.06
N SER A 18 2.85 -19.23 -5.03
CA SER A 18 3.67 -18.45 -4.11
C SER A 18 3.31 -18.69 -2.64
N LEU A 19 2.02 -18.75 -2.30
CA LEU A 19 1.54 -18.98 -0.93
C LEU A 19 1.76 -20.41 -0.43
N ASN A 20 1.89 -21.40 -1.32
CA ASN A 20 2.25 -22.76 -0.97
C ASN A 20 3.78 -22.96 -0.90
N GLY A 21 4.55 -21.96 -1.31
CA GLY A 21 6.01 -21.93 -1.20
C GLY A 21 6.51 -21.55 0.19
N PRO A 22 7.82 -21.59 0.41
CA PRO A 22 8.43 -21.09 1.63
C PRO A 22 8.40 -19.55 1.64
N GLY A 23 8.10 -18.95 2.80
CA GLY A 23 8.17 -17.51 3.00
C GLY A 23 6.96 -16.92 3.75
N GLU A 24 7.02 -15.62 3.99
CA GLU A 24 5.93 -14.91 4.65
C GLU A 24 4.76 -14.71 3.66
N PRO A 25 3.52 -15.05 4.05
CA PRO A 25 2.36 -15.00 3.15
C PRO A 25 2.09 -13.62 2.55
N GLU A 26 2.41 -12.53 3.26
CA GLU A 26 2.28 -11.16 2.77
C GLU A 26 3.26 -10.89 1.63
N ALA A 27 4.53 -11.27 1.81
CA ALA A 27 5.56 -11.13 0.79
C ALA A 27 5.31 -12.03 -0.44
N ALA A 28 4.70 -13.19 -0.24
CA ALA A 28 4.35 -14.12 -1.32
C ALA A 28 3.31 -13.54 -2.30
N LEU A 29 2.49 -12.57 -1.86
CA LEU A 29 1.53 -11.88 -2.72
C LEU A 29 2.15 -10.76 -3.58
N ALA A 30 3.35 -10.29 -3.26
CA ALA A 30 3.97 -9.14 -3.90
C ALA A 30 4.09 -9.31 -5.43
N THR A 31 4.71 -10.39 -5.90
CA THR A 31 4.88 -10.66 -7.32
C THR A 31 3.56 -10.92 -8.06
N PRO A 32 2.62 -11.75 -7.55
CA PRO A 32 1.31 -11.90 -8.18
C PRO A 32 0.53 -10.60 -8.34
N VAL A 33 0.55 -9.73 -7.32
CA VAL A 33 -0.13 -8.42 -7.38
C VAL A 33 0.56 -7.47 -8.36
N ASP A 34 1.91 -7.40 -8.35
CA ASP A 34 2.67 -6.59 -9.31
C ASP A 34 2.34 -7.00 -10.76
N ASN A 35 2.37 -8.30 -11.06
CA ASN A 35 2.05 -8.81 -12.39
C ASN A 35 0.62 -8.47 -12.81
N LEU A 36 -0.37 -8.67 -11.92
CA LEU A 36 -1.76 -8.35 -12.23
C LEU A 36 -1.91 -6.86 -12.58
N LEU A 37 -1.35 -5.96 -11.77
CA LEU A 37 -1.48 -4.51 -12.00
C LEU A 37 -0.77 -4.05 -13.28
N ARG A 38 0.42 -4.58 -13.58
CA ARG A 38 1.14 -4.27 -14.81
C ARG A 38 0.39 -4.74 -16.04
N GLU A 39 -0.01 -6.01 -16.05
CA GLU A 39 -0.69 -6.59 -17.20
C GLU A 39 -2.09 -5.98 -17.41
N TYR A 40 -2.81 -5.66 -16.33
CA TYR A 40 -4.07 -4.94 -16.43
C TYR A 40 -3.86 -3.55 -17.04
N GLY A 41 -2.86 -2.80 -16.56
CA GLY A 41 -2.52 -1.51 -17.11
C GLY A 41 -2.18 -1.58 -18.60
N GLU A 42 -1.34 -2.52 -19.00
CA GLU A 42 -0.89 -2.67 -20.38
C GLU A 42 -1.99 -3.18 -21.31
N LYS A 43 -2.66 -4.28 -20.94
CA LYS A 43 -3.58 -5.00 -21.84
C LYS A 43 -4.99 -4.40 -21.90
N ILE A 44 -5.44 -3.75 -20.82
CA ILE A 44 -6.80 -3.19 -20.71
C ILE A 44 -6.80 -1.68 -20.85
N LEU A 45 -5.89 -0.99 -20.16
CA LEU A 45 -5.86 0.46 -20.13
C LEU A 45 -4.87 1.09 -21.14
N SER A 46 -4.03 0.29 -21.81
CA SER A 46 -2.94 0.74 -22.68
C SER A 46 -1.99 1.73 -21.97
N ARG A 47 -1.70 1.49 -20.71
CA ARG A 47 -0.86 2.33 -19.83
C ARG A 47 0.31 1.53 -19.27
N LYS A 48 1.47 2.17 -19.15
CA LYS A 48 2.65 1.58 -18.53
C LYS A 48 2.57 1.73 -17.03
N VAL A 49 2.40 0.60 -16.31
CA VAL A 49 2.38 0.54 -14.84
C VAL A 49 3.69 -0.02 -14.33
N VAL A 50 4.28 0.63 -13.33
CA VAL A 50 5.51 0.19 -12.66
C VAL A 50 5.33 0.30 -11.15
N LEU A 51 5.51 -0.83 -10.46
CA LEU A 51 5.54 -0.86 -9.01
C LEU A 51 6.99 -0.76 -8.52
N HIS A 52 7.20 0.07 -7.52
CA HIS A 52 8.47 0.19 -6.82
C HIS A 52 8.26 -0.27 -5.39
N ALA A 53 8.96 -1.32 -4.97
CA ALA A 53 8.98 -1.70 -3.56
C ALA A 53 9.56 -0.56 -2.73
N GLU A 54 8.86 -0.15 -1.69
CA GLU A 54 9.40 0.82 -0.74
C GLU A 54 10.48 0.15 0.11
N VAL A 55 11.67 0.74 0.10
CA VAL A 55 12.80 0.23 0.92
C VAL A 55 12.47 0.51 2.38
N ARG A 56 12.30 -0.56 3.15
CA ARG A 56 12.16 -0.46 4.61
C ARG A 56 13.54 -0.14 5.19
N GLU A 57 13.78 1.14 5.50
CA GLU A 57 14.87 1.48 6.39
C GLU A 57 14.48 1.13 7.83
N ASP A 58 15.45 0.75 8.67
CA ASP A 58 15.25 0.40 10.11
C ASP A 58 14.69 1.55 10.98
N SER A 59 14.31 2.65 10.38
CA SER A 59 13.84 3.87 11.05
C SER A 59 12.45 3.77 11.69
N GLY A 60 11.75 2.61 11.58
CA GLY A 60 10.40 2.43 12.13
C GLY A 60 9.31 3.21 11.40
N THR A 61 9.62 3.78 10.25
CA THR A 61 8.68 4.53 9.40
C THR A 61 7.72 3.58 8.72
N VAL A 62 6.42 3.72 8.95
CA VAL A 62 5.39 2.95 8.24
C VAL A 62 5.26 3.50 6.83
N ARG A 63 5.62 2.69 5.85
CA ARG A 63 5.47 2.99 4.42
C ARG A 63 4.59 1.93 3.78
N PRO A 64 3.86 2.25 2.71
CA PRO A 64 3.16 1.24 1.92
C PRO A 64 4.18 0.28 1.30
N ASP A 65 3.74 -0.94 0.94
CA ASP A 65 4.63 -1.93 0.36
C ASP A 65 5.14 -1.53 -1.03
N PHE A 66 4.29 -0.81 -1.81
CA PHE A 66 4.67 -0.30 -3.13
C PHE A 66 4.19 1.12 -3.37
N GLY A 67 5.05 1.90 -4.03
CA GLY A 67 4.65 3.07 -4.80
C GLY A 67 4.35 2.67 -6.24
N VAL A 68 3.27 3.19 -6.83
CA VAL A 68 2.83 2.87 -8.19
C VAL A 68 3.00 4.07 -9.10
N ARG A 69 3.74 3.89 -10.17
CA ARG A 69 3.89 4.88 -11.25
C ARG A 69 3.11 4.43 -12.48
N ILE A 70 2.39 5.36 -13.06
CA ILE A 70 1.63 5.17 -14.29
C ILE A 70 2.15 6.18 -15.30
N ASP A 71 2.66 5.70 -16.43
CA ASP A 71 3.32 6.51 -17.47
C ASP A 71 4.42 7.42 -16.90
N GLY A 72 5.13 6.93 -15.86
CA GLY A 72 6.22 7.64 -15.19
C GLY A 72 5.81 8.55 -14.03
N LEU A 73 4.53 8.85 -13.84
CA LEU A 73 4.02 9.70 -12.77
C LEU A 73 3.59 8.86 -11.55
N MET A 74 3.93 9.32 -10.35
CA MET A 74 3.45 8.71 -9.11
C MET A 74 1.92 8.85 -9.03
N SER A 75 1.22 7.73 -9.02
CA SER A 75 -0.24 7.70 -9.14
C SER A 75 -0.92 7.03 -7.95
N GLY A 76 -0.22 6.26 -7.15
CA GLY A 76 -0.83 5.60 -6.00
C GLY A 76 0.13 4.72 -5.23
N HIS A 77 -0.42 4.03 -4.25
CA HIS A 77 0.31 3.11 -3.38
C HIS A 77 -0.47 1.81 -3.23
N VAL A 78 0.26 0.73 -2.97
CA VAL A 78 -0.33 -0.58 -2.64
C VAL A 78 0.16 -1.01 -1.27
N GLU A 79 -0.78 -1.48 -0.47
CA GLU A 79 -0.52 -2.13 0.80
C GLU A 79 -1.02 -3.56 0.76
N LEU A 80 -0.16 -4.50 1.09
CA LEU A 80 -0.46 -5.92 1.15
C LEU A 80 -0.76 -6.35 2.59
N LYS A 81 -1.60 -7.37 2.73
CA LYS A 81 -1.85 -8.07 3.98
C LYS A 81 -1.88 -9.57 3.75
N LYS A 82 -1.65 -10.32 4.81
CA LYS A 82 -1.83 -11.79 4.79
C LYS A 82 -3.26 -12.14 4.39
N PRO A 83 -3.50 -13.23 3.66
CA PRO A 83 -4.83 -13.59 3.16
C PRO A 83 -5.94 -13.66 4.23
N GLU A 84 -5.60 -14.01 5.46
CA GLU A 84 -6.56 -14.11 6.58
C GLU A 84 -6.78 -12.79 7.32
N THR A 85 -6.04 -11.73 6.98
CA THR A 85 -6.16 -10.43 7.65
C THR A 85 -7.37 -9.67 7.13
N SER A 86 -8.26 -9.23 8.02
CA SER A 86 -9.33 -8.31 7.65
C SER A 86 -8.74 -7.00 7.12
N LEU A 87 -9.29 -6.48 6.03
CA LEU A 87 -8.94 -5.17 5.49
C LEU A 87 -9.85 -4.06 5.99
N ASP A 88 -10.79 -4.39 6.88
CA ASP A 88 -11.68 -3.41 7.50
C ASP A 88 -10.96 -2.66 8.62
N PRO A 89 -10.68 -1.36 8.46
CA PRO A 89 -9.98 -0.59 9.47
C PRO A 89 -10.74 -0.45 10.80
N ASP A 90 -12.06 -0.58 10.78
CA ASP A 90 -12.89 -0.50 11.99
C ASP A 90 -12.68 -1.71 12.90
N THR A 91 -12.14 -2.80 12.36
CA THR A 91 -11.74 -3.99 13.13
C THR A 91 -10.36 -3.85 13.78
N TYR A 92 -9.59 -2.83 13.44
CA TYR A 92 -8.23 -2.67 13.95
C TYR A 92 -8.22 -2.02 15.34
N SER A 93 -7.58 -2.68 16.31
CA SER A 93 -7.25 -2.00 17.55
C SER A 93 -6.32 -0.82 17.30
N LYS A 94 -6.60 0.35 17.86
CA LYS A 94 -5.80 1.58 17.68
C LYS A 94 -4.33 1.41 18.10
N SER A 95 -4.05 0.51 19.06
CA SER A 95 -2.71 0.20 19.55
C SER A 95 -2.00 -0.89 18.73
N SER A 96 -2.73 -1.66 17.91
CA SER A 96 -2.15 -2.71 17.07
C SER A 96 -1.26 -2.12 15.96
N HIS A 97 -0.41 -2.99 15.39
CA HIS A 97 0.40 -2.62 14.22
C HIS A 97 -0.48 -2.11 13.07
N ASN A 98 -1.53 -2.85 12.70
CA ASN A 98 -2.45 -2.48 11.62
C ASN A 98 -3.18 -1.16 11.91
N GLY A 99 -3.61 -0.90 13.15
CA GLY A 99 -4.26 0.35 13.52
C GLY A 99 -3.33 1.56 13.42
N LYS A 100 -2.08 1.42 13.84
CA LYS A 100 -1.05 2.48 13.70
C LYS A 100 -0.70 2.72 12.24
N GLN A 101 -0.59 1.65 11.45
CA GLN A 101 -0.31 1.71 10.03
C GLN A 101 -1.46 2.39 9.29
N TRP A 102 -2.71 1.99 9.55
CA TRP A 102 -3.89 2.59 8.94
C TRP A 102 -4.00 4.09 9.22
N LYS A 103 -3.72 4.54 10.44
CA LYS A 103 -3.72 5.96 10.79
C LYS A 103 -2.88 6.82 9.83
N ARG A 104 -1.81 6.23 9.25
CA ARG A 104 -0.91 6.89 8.29
C ARG A 104 -1.39 6.69 6.86
N LEU A 105 -1.66 5.45 6.48
CA LEU A 105 -2.05 5.09 5.11
C LEU A 105 -3.37 5.73 4.66
N ARG A 106 -4.31 5.95 5.58
CA ARG A 106 -5.60 6.59 5.27
C ARG A 106 -5.50 8.01 4.69
N ASN A 107 -4.35 8.67 4.83
CA ASN A 107 -4.16 10.02 4.29
C ASN A 107 -3.63 9.99 2.84
N LEU A 108 -3.33 8.82 2.30
CA LEU A 108 -2.87 8.70 0.91
C LEU A 108 -4.02 9.00 -0.05
N PRO A 109 -3.70 9.70 -1.16
CA PRO A 109 -4.74 10.12 -2.12
C PRO A 109 -5.30 8.97 -2.95
N ASN A 110 -4.56 7.89 -3.12
CA ASN A 110 -4.95 6.73 -3.92
C ASN A 110 -4.21 5.49 -3.39
N LEU A 111 -4.89 4.71 -2.56
CA LEU A 111 -4.34 3.52 -1.89
C LEU A 111 -5.15 2.29 -2.27
N LEU A 112 -4.49 1.31 -2.86
CA LEU A 112 -5.01 -0.03 -3.05
C LEU A 112 -4.55 -0.91 -1.88
N HIS A 113 -5.49 -1.39 -1.08
CA HIS A 113 -5.27 -2.26 0.08
C HIS A 113 -5.82 -3.65 -0.24
N THR A 114 -4.97 -4.68 -0.20
CA THR A 114 -5.38 -6.04 -0.56
C THR A 114 -4.70 -7.12 0.28
N ASN A 115 -5.43 -8.21 0.51
CA ASN A 115 -4.92 -9.46 1.05
C ASN A 115 -4.95 -10.59 -0.02
N GLY A 116 -5.14 -10.20 -1.29
CA GLY A 116 -5.27 -11.10 -2.42
C GLY A 116 -6.66 -11.67 -2.63
N LEU A 117 -7.48 -11.85 -1.59
CA LEU A 117 -8.90 -12.23 -1.68
C LEU A 117 -9.80 -11.01 -1.76
N GLU A 118 -9.55 -10.06 -0.89
CA GLU A 118 -10.26 -8.80 -0.79
C GLU A 118 -9.39 -7.68 -1.34
N TRP A 119 -10.03 -6.73 -2.04
CA TRP A 119 -9.40 -5.57 -2.67
C TRP A 119 -10.20 -4.35 -2.31
N ARG A 120 -9.58 -3.36 -1.67
CA ARG A 120 -10.21 -2.10 -1.28
C ARG A 120 -9.44 -0.92 -1.84
N LEU A 121 -10.14 -0.04 -2.52
CA LEU A 121 -9.61 1.23 -3.00
C LEU A 121 -10.02 2.35 -2.05
N TRP A 122 -9.04 3.04 -1.52
CA TRP A 122 -9.22 4.15 -0.60
C TRP A 122 -8.71 5.46 -1.19
N ARG A 123 -9.39 6.55 -0.90
CA ARG A 123 -8.94 7.91 -1.21
C ARG A 123 -9.10 8.79 0.01
N TYR A 124 -7.97 9.26 0.57
CA TYR A 124 -7.99 10.08 1.79
C TYR A 124 -8.79 9.47 2.94
N GLY A 125 -8.74 8.15 3.08
CA GLY A 125 -9.45 7.40 4.12
C GLY A 125 -10.91 7.08 3.84
N GLU A 126 -11.42 7.47 2.67
CA GLU A 126 -12.77 7.09 2.21
C GLU A 126 -12.72 5.88 1.31
N LEU A 127 -13.57 4.88 1.55
CA LEU A 127 -13.68 3.70 0.70
C LEU A 127 -14.40 4.07 -0.60
N VAL A 128 -13.69 3.92 -1.73
CA VAL A 128 -14.20 4.25 -3.06
C VAL A 128 -14.83 3.04 -3.76
N ALA A 129 -14.15 1.89 -3.68
CA ALA A 129 -14.59 0.65 -4.28
C ALA A 129 -14.01 -0.54 -3.52
N MET A 130 -14.69 -1.68 -3.58
CA MET A 130 -14.19 -2.94 -3.03
C MET A 130 -14.62 -4.11 -3.88
N ALA A 131 -13.84 -5.18 -3.85
CA ALA A 131 -14.13 -6.43 -4.51
C ALA A 131 -13.67 -7.61 -3.67
N HIS A 132 -14.33 -8.73 -3.85
CA HIS A 132 -13.92 -10.03 -3.31
C HIS A 132 -13.80 -11.04 -4.43
N LEU A 133 -12.72 -11.82 -4.43
CA LEU A 133 -12.63 -12.98 -5.31
C LEU A 133 -13.61 -14.06 -4.86
N PRO A 134 -14.25 -14.77 -5.80
CA PRO A 134 -15.29 -15.76 -5.49
C PRO A 134 -14.69 -17.10 -5.00
N VAL A 135 -13.68 -17.04 -4.14
CA VAL A 135 -13.02 -18.19 -3.52
C VAL A 135 -12.78 -17.90 -2.03
N SER A 136 -12.90 -18.91 -1.20
CA SER A 136 -12.71 -18.78 0.24
C SER A 136 -11.24 -18.83 0.67
N SER A 137 -10.35 -19.28 -0.20
CA SER A 137 -8.92 -19.40 0.08
C SER A 137 -8.11 -19.40 -1.20
N LEU A 138 -7.01 -18.62 -1.23
CA LEU A 138 -6.08 -18.59 -2.36
C LEU A 138 -5.24 -19.86 -2.49
N THR A 139 -5.11 -20.65 -1.42
CA THR A 139 -4.31 -21.89 -1.46
C THR A 139 -5.13 -23.14 -1.77
N LYS A 140 -6.46 -23.09 -1.60
CA LYS A 140 -7.32 -24.28 -1.63
C LYS A 140 -8.35 -24.31 -2.76
N PHE A 141 -8.40 -23.29 -3.62
CA PHE A 141 -9.35 -23.29 -4.74
C PHE A 141 -8.95 -24.29 -5.84
N LYS A 142 -9.93 -24.72 -6.65
CA LYS A 142 -9.75 -25.60 -7.81
C LYS A 142 -10.16 -24.86 -9.09
N GLY A 143 -9.43 -25.14 -10.16
CA GLY A 143 -9.68 -24.52 -11.47
C GLY A 143 -9.21 -23.06 -11.53
N ALA A 144 -9.76 -22.28 -12.43
CA ALA A 144 -9.49 -20.85 -12.57
C ALA A 144 -10.40 -20.04 -11.66
N ILE A 145 -9.89 -18.93 -11.11
CA ILE A 145 -10.72 -17.97 -10.39
C ILE A 145 -11.49 -17.13 -11.43
N ALA A 146 -12.80 -17.03 -11.28
CA ALA A 146 -13.62 -16.14 -12.10
C ALA A 146 -13.35 -14.67 -11.70
N ALA A 147 -13.31 -13.79 -12.67
CA ALA A 147 -13.10 -12.37 -12.44
C ALA A 147 -14.40 -11.67 -12.03
N PRO A 148 -14.53 -11.18 -10.79
CA PRO A 148 -15.71 -10.42 -10.41
C PRO A 148 -15.67 -9.01 -11.05
N PRO A 149 -16.79 -8.49 -11.57
CA PRO A 149 -16.81 -7.16 -12.21
C PRO A 149 -16.43 -6.02 -11.25
N GLU A 150 -16.64 -6.22 -9.95
CA GLU A 150 -16.22 -5.27 -8.93
C GLU A 150 -14.69 -5.10 -8.88
N LEU A 151 -13.93 -6.16 -9.18
CA LEU A 151 -12.47 -6.09 -9.23
C LEU A 151 -12.01 -5.26 -10.44
N ASP A 152 -12.68 -5.36 -11.58
CA ASP A 152 -12.42 -4.48 -12.73
C ASP A 152 -12.63 -3.02 -12.34
N THR A 153 -13.72 -2.71 -11.63
CA THR A 153 -14.01 -1.36 -11.11
C THR A 153 -12.91 -0.87 -10.16
N VAL A 154 -12.43 -1.70 -9.25
CA VAL A 154 -11.34 -1.36 -8.32
C VAL A 154 -10.06 -1.06 -9.10
N LEU A 155 -9.63 -1.97 -9.99
CA LEU A 155 -8.36 -1.85 -10.72
C LEU A 155 -8.38 -0.68 -11.71
N SER A 156 -9.45 -0.53 -12.49
CA SER A 156 -9.60 0.58 -13.41
C SER A 156 -9.61 1.93 -12.69
N SER A 157 -10.37 2.04 -11.60
CA SER A 157 -10.44 3.27 -10.80
C SER A 157 -9.09 3.61 -10.16
N PHE A 158 -8.34 2.60 -9.68
CA PHE A 158 -7.02 2.77 -9.10
C PHE A 158 -6.00 3.25 -10.14
N LEU A 159 -5.92 2.56 -11.29
CA LEU A 159 -4.91 2.82 -12.32
C LEU A 159 -5.26 3.99 -13.25
N SER A 160 -6.51 4.44 -13.28
CA SER A 160 -6.90 5.64 -14.04
C SER A 160 -6.90 6.91 -13.20
N TRP A 161 -6.57 6.82 -11.91
CA TRP A 161 -6.55 7.99 -11.05
C TRP A 161 -5.44 8.96 -11.44
N THR A 162 -5.80 10.22 -11.53
CA THR A 162 -4.87 11.33 -11.74
C THR A 162 -5.03 12.33 -10.61
N PRO A 163 -3.91 12.87 -10.08
CA PRO A 163 -3.98 13.94 -9.09
C PRO A 163 -4.80 15.12 -9.64
N THR A 164 -5.77 15.59 -8.86
CA THR A 164 -6.49 16.79 -9.24
C THR A 164 -5.54 17.98 -9.17
N PRO A 165 -5.41 18.80 -10.23
CA PRO A 165 -4.54 19.97 -10.21
C PRO A 165 -4.89 20.88 -9.04
N ILE A 166 -3.88 21.31 -8.31
CA ILE A 166 -4.03 22.28 -7.20
C ILE A 166 -4.11 23.66 -7.83
N THR A 167 -5.32 24.19 -7.97
CA THR A 167 -5.57 25.48 -8.63
C THR A 167 -5.76 26.64 -7.66
N THR A 168 -5.89 26.37 -6.36
CA THR A 168 -6.09 27.40 -5.33
C THR A 168 -5.17 27.18 -4.13
N VAL A 169 -4.81 28.26 -3.43
CA VAL A 169 -3.99 28.23 -2.20
C VAL A 169 -4.68 27.40 -1.12
N THR A 170 -5.99 27.53 -0.95
CA THR A 170 -6.78 26.75 0.02
C THR A 170 -6.60 25.26 -0.25
N ARG A 171 -6.78 24.82 -1.51
CA ARG A 171 -6.63 23.42 -1.90
C ARG A 171 -5.21 22.91 -1.73
N LEU A 172 -4.21 23.77 -1.96
CA LEU A 172 -2.80 23.47 -1.67
C LEU A 172 -2.60 23.20 -0.17
N VAL A 173 -3.10 24.08 0.68
CA VAL A 173 -3.00 23.95 2.15
C VAL A 173 -3.71 22.67 2.61
N ASP A 174 -4.94 22.42 2.16
CA ASP A 174 -5.72 21.22 2.51
C ASP A 174 -5.02 19.93 2.10
N THR A 175 -4.26 19.95 1.00
CA THR A 175 -3.50 18.81 0.52
C THR A 175 -2.18 18.62 1.27
N ILE A 176 -1.45 19.72 1.55
CA ILE A 176 -0.10 19.67 2.16
C ILE A 176 -0.18 19.55 3.68
N ALA A 177 -1.13 20.19 4.34
CA ALA A 177 -1.18 20.21 5.79
C ALA A 177 -1.26 18.80 6.44
N PRO A 178 -2.07 17.84 5.94
CA PRO A 178 -2.05 16.47 6.45
C PRO A 178 -0.70 15.77 6.26
N LEU A 179 -0.04 15.98 5.10
CA LEU A 179 1.27 15.39 4.81
C LEU A 179 2.37 15.98 5.69
N ALA A 180 2.34 17.30 5.90
CA ALA A 180 3.26 17.98 6.80
C ALA A 180 3.08 17.53 8.26
N ALA A 181 1.82 17.31 8.69
CA ALA A 181 1.53 16.79 10.02
C ALA A 181 2.06 15.36 10.20
N LEU A 182 1.90 14.50 9.17
CA LEU A 182 2.46 13.14 9.17
C LEU A 182 4.00 13.16 9.25
N LEU A 183 4.63 13.96 8.40
CA LEU A 183 6.09 14.09 8.40
C LEU A 183 6.60 14.57 9.78
N ARG A 184 5.92 15.54 10.40
CA ARG A 184 6.25 16.01 11.74
C ARG A 184 6.11 14.89 12.78
N GLU A 185 5.04 14.10 12.75
CA GLU A 185 4.87 12.96 13.67
C GLU A 185 6.00 11.94 13.48
N GLU A 186 6.37 11.61 12.24
CA GLU A 186 7.46 10.68 11.93
C GLU A 186 8.81 11.17 12.44
N VAL A 187 9.15 12.42 12.17
CA VAL A 187 10.39 13.03 12.67
C VAL A 187 10.43 12.99 14.19
N LEU A 188 9.33 13.31 14.86
CA LEU A 188 9.26 13.25 16.32
C LEU A 188 9.41 11.82 16.88
N GLU A 189 8.81 10.82 16.22
CA GLU A 189 8.95 9.41 16.63
C GLU A 189 10.37 8.89 16.39
N SER A 190 10.98 9.24 15.25
CA SER A 190 12.38 8.91 14.95
C SER A 190 13.34 9.53 15.97
N LEU A 191 13.13 10.79 16.33
CA LEU A 191 13.93 11.44 17.37
C LEU A 191 13.79 10.76 18.73
N LYS A 192 12.56 10.36 19.12
CA LYS A 192 12.32 9.61 20.37
C LYS A 192 12.99 8.23 20.34
N ALA A 193 12.92 7.51 19.21
CA ALA A 193 13.57 6.22 19.04
C ALA A 193 15.09 6.34 19.11
N ASN A 194 15.68 7.33 18.43
CA ASN A 194 17.12 7.59 18.47
C ASN A 194 17.62 7.92 19.88
N ARG A 195 16.86 8.73 20.64
CA ARG A 195 17.20 9.02 22.05
C ARG A 195 17.14 7.78 22.95
N ARG A 196 16.15 6.91 22.76
CA ARG A 196 16.08 5.64 23.51
C ARG A 196 17.27 4.74 23.19
N ASN A 197 17.64 4.63 21.91
CA ASN A 197 18.77 3.83 21.45
C ASN A 197 20.11 4.41 21.94
N ALA A 198 20.28 5.73 21.93
CA ALA A 198 21.46 6.39 22.47
C ALA A 198 21.65 6.07 23.97
N LYS A 199 20.56 6.17 24.76
CA LYS A 199 20.58 5.80 26.18
C LYS A 199 20.90 4.34 26.42
N ALA A 200 20.32 3.43 25.59
CA ALA A 200 20.53 1.98 25.72
C ALA A 200 21.95 1.55 25.34
N THR A 201 22.58 2.25 24.38
CA THR A 201 23.91 1.88 23.83
C THR A 201 25.05 2.70 24.43
N GLY A 202 24.77 3.68 25.28
CA GLY A 202 25.79 4.58 25.86
C GLY A 202 26.48 5.48 24.81
N ARG A 203 25.91 5.63 23.61
CA ARG A 203 26.43 6.50 22.56
C ARG A 203 25.96 7.94 22.76
N GLU A 204 26.78 8.91 22.35
CA GLU A 204 26.39 10.32 22.40
C GLU A 204 25.15 10.58 21.51
N GLU A 205 24.22 11.38 22.01
CA GLU A 205 22.98 11.78 21.27
C GLU A 205 23.30 12.38 19.89
N ASN A 206 24.43 13.07 19.74
CA ASN A 206 24.86 13.73 18.51
C ASN A 206 25.32 12.78 17.39
N SER A 207 25.46 11.47 17.66
CA SER A 207 25.83 10.48 16.63
C SER A 207 24.69 10.08 15.70
N TYR A 208 23.47 10.59 15.91
CA TYR A 208 22.30 10.30 15.09
C TYR A 208 21.94 11.49 14.18
N PRO A 209 21.74 11.28 12.88
CA PRO A 209 21.67 12.35 11.88
C PRO A 209 20.56 13.39 12.09
N PHE A 210 19.49 13.06 12.81
CA PHE A 210 18.38 14.00 13.04
C PHE A 210 18.44 14.79 14.35
N ILE A 211 19.35 14.47 15.27
CA ILE A 211 19.45 15.19 16.55
C ILE A 211 20.26 16.46 16.40
N GLY A 212 21.22 16.49 15.47
CA GLY A 212 22.02 17.68 15.14
C GLY A 212 21.18 18.83 14.57
N LEU A 213 20.16 18.54 13.79
CA LEU A 213 19.29 19.55 13.16
C LEU A 213 18.48 20.41 14.13
N LYS A 214 18.36 20.02 15.40
CA LYS A 214 17.61 20.79 16.42
C LYS A 214 18.39 21.93 17.06
N ARG A 215 19.69 22.02 16.84
CA ARG A 215 20.54 23.07 17.45
C ARG A 215 20.60 24.37 16.65
N ASP A 216 20.22 24.32 15.37
CA ASP A 216 20.37 25.43 14.43
C ASP A 216 19.03 26.10 14.04
N TRP A 217 17.96 25.85 14.80
CA TRP A 217 16.61 26.45 14.60
C TRP A 217 16.13 27.13 15.89
#